data_2b9f3be273a8c2269ba57d098cac6981
#
_entry.id   2b9f3be273a8c2269ba57d098cac6981
#
_cell.length_a   1.000
_cell.length_b   1.000
_cell.length_c   1.000
_cell.angle_alpha   90.00
_cell.angle_beta   90.00
_cell.angle_gamma   90.00
#
_symmetry.space_group_name_H-M   'P 1'
#
loop_
_entity.id
_entity.type
_entity.pdbx_description
1 polymer ?
#
loop_
_entity_poly.entity_id
_entity_poly.type
_entity_poly.pdbx_seq_one_letter_code
_entity_poly.pdbx_strand_id
1 'polypeptide(L)'
;MRSWLTVIGLAVAVWISIVAHTSEAARPAAPNLRALQGVNFIGSCTFSHMAMDDPIVYPGQPGVSHDHSFVGNTTTNAFSTLRTLRAGSTTCKRNGETAAYWMPTLLLNGQMVAPRSATIYYRRKTLAPLKAFPAGFKMIAGDRHATTPQGMQITYWNCGAASTVPASSAVPTCPNDRGQSLRLHVNFPSCWDGQRLDTADHVSHMAYAVRGACPADHPVAVPAISLIFRYAITGGSGVTLSSGGQYSAHADFFNAWRQGTLVSLVGRCLNALRHCGRDS
;
A
#
# COMPACT_ATOMS: atom_id res chain seq x y z
N MET A 1 -40.72 86.40 -45.98
CA MET A 1 -40.09 85.14 -46.38
C MET A 1 -38.97 84.85 -45.38
N ARG A 2 -39.18 83.98 -44.43
CA ARG A 2 -38.20 83.59 -43.39
C ARG A 2 -37.88 82.14 -43.63
N SER A 3 -36.62 81.85 -44.04
CA SER A 3 -36.06 80.49 -44.21
C SER A 3 -35.59 79.93 -42.86
N TRP A 4 -36.06 78.74 -42.51
CA TRP A 4 -35.60 78.01 -41.32
C TRP A 4 -34.59 76.96 -41.78
N LEU A 5 -33.34 77.07 -41.33
CA LEU A 5 -32.32 76.02 -41.45
C LEU A 5 -32.40 75.07 -40.26
N THR A 6 -32.74 73.85 -40.58
CA THR A 6 -32.75 72.74 -39.59
C THR A 6 -31.34 72.12 -39.57
N VAL A 7 -30.71 72.20 -38.39
CA VAL A 7 -29.42 71.52 -38.11
C VAL A 7 -29.70 70.14 -37.60
N ILE A 8 -29.35 69.07 -38.35
CA ILE A 8 -29.43 67.68 -37.89
C ILE A 8 -28.06 67.37 -37.27
N GLY A 9 -28.11 67.20 -35.91
CA GLY A 9 -26.98 66.70 -35.12
C GLY A 9 -26.88 65.20 -35.22
N LEU A 10 -25.80 64.67 -35.79
CA LEU A 10 -25.46 63.22 -35.73
C LEU A 10 -24.85 62.90 -34.36
N ALA A 11 -25.56 62.12 -33.54
CA ALA A 11 -25.02 61.53 -32.33
C ALA A 11 -24.26 60.23 -32.70
N VAL A 12 -22.94 60.21 -32.57
CA VAL A 12 -22.10 59.00 -32.75
C VAL A 12 -22.07 58.26 -31.39
N ALA A 13 -22.79 57.15 -31.28
CA ALA A 13 -22.73 56.24 -30.10
C ALA A 13 -21.43 55.38 -30.19
N VAL A 14 -20.48 55.67 -29.32
CA VAL A 14 -19.26 54.84 -29.16
C VAL A 14 -19.61 53.65 -28.26
N TRP A 15 -19.70 52.46 -28.85
CA TRP A 15 -19.82 51.22 -28.11
C TRP A 15 -18.43 50.76 -27.60
N ILE A 16 -18.17 50.90 -26.31
CA ILE A 16 -16.99 50.34 -25.65
C ILE A 16 -17.30 48.88 -25.32
N SER A 17 -16.78 47.97 -26.13
CA SER A 17 -16.82 46.54 -25.87
C SER A 17 -15.82 46.21 -24.76
N ILE A 18 -16.32 45.96 -23.52
CA ILE A 18 -15.51 45.44 -22.43
C ILE A 18 -15.30 43.94 -22.70
N VAL A 19 -14.12 43.59 -23.23
CA VAL A 19 -13.69 42.20 -23.34
C VAL A 19 -13.31 41.74 -21.94
N ALA A 20 -14.21 41.00 -21.26
CA ALA A 20 -13.92 40.33 -19.99
C ALA A 20 -12.89 39.22 -20.28
N HIS A 21 -11.63 39.46 -19.92
CA HIS A 21 -10.60 38.42 -19.90
C HIS A 21 -10.89 37.52 -18.69
N THR A 22 -11.61 36.43 -18.92
CA THR A 22 -11.67 35.34 -17.93
C THR A 22 -10.28 34.69 -17.93
N SER A 23 -9.52 34.95 -16.87
CA SER A 23 -8.28 34.18 -16.62
C SER A 23 -8.66 32.75 -16.37
N GLU A 24 -8.51 31.89 -17.37
CA GLU A 24 -8.61 30.46 -17.25
C GLU A 24 -7.51 30.01 -16.27
N ALA A 25 -7.90 29.63 -15.07
CA ALA A 25 -6.96 29.14 -14.07
C ALA A 25 -6.24 27.93 -14.67
N ALA A 26 -4.93 28.02 -14.83
CA ALA A 26 -4.11 26.99 -15.43
C ALA A 26 -4.37 25.65 -14.73
N ARG A 27 -4.87 24.67 -15.46
CA ARG A 27 -5.11 23.31 -14.95
C ARG A 27 -3.79 22.78 -14.40
N PRO A 28 -3.72 22.27 -13.16
CA PRO A 28 -2.49 21.70 -12.63
C PRO A 28 -1.93 20.66 -13.59
N ALA A 29 -0.65 20.75 -13.89
CA ALA A 29 0.01 19.76 -14.75
C ALA A 29 -0.19 18.34 -14.19
N ALA A 30 -0.44 17.36 -15.06
CA ALA A 30 -0.57 15.98 -14.67
C ALA A 30 0.71 15.53 -13.93
N PRO A 31 0.61 14.74 -12.85
CA PRO A 31 1.78 14.28 -12.13
C PRO A 31 2.66 13.41 -13.03
N ASN A 32 3.97 13.47 -12.82
CA ASN A 32 4.94 12.58 -13.45
C ASN A 32 5.51 11.60 -12.39
N LEU A 33 6.22 10.57 -12.84
CA LEU A 33 6.77 9.53 -11.93
C LEU A 33 7.69 10.11 -10.85
N ARG A 34 8.41 11.21 -11.14
CA ARG A 34 9.28 11.88 -10.16
C ARG A 34 8.45 12.49 -9.03
N ALA A 35 7.30 13.08 -9.34
CA ALA A 35 6.40 13.67 -8.36
C ALA A 35 5.76 12.62 -7.41
N LEU A 36 5.80 11.34 -7.75
CA LEU A 36 5.31 10.25 -6.90
C LEU A 36 6.35 9.76 -5.87
N GLN A 37 7.61 10.20 -5.99
CA GLN A 37 8.66 9.80 -5.06
C GLN A 37 8.37 10.34 -3.65
N GLY A 38 8.42 9.45 -2.65
CA GLY A 38 8.15 9.83 -1.26
C GLY A 38 6.68 10.05 -0.92
N VAL A 39 5.76 9.99 -1.88
CA VAL A 39 4.31 10.10 -1.62
C VAL A 39 3.80 8.86 -0.90
N ASN A 40 3.47 9.00 0.37
CA ASN A 40 3.00 7.89 1.19
C ASN A 40 2.29 8.35 2.46
N PHE A 41 1.60 7.41 3.11
CA PHE A 41 1.35 7.41 4.55
C PHE A 41 1.79 6.06 5.11
N ILE A 42 2.08 6.01 6.42
CA ILE A 42 2.74 4.87 7.05
C ILE A 42 1.90 4.37 8.22
N GLY A 43 1.62 3.07 8.24
CA GLY A 43 1.20 2.33 9.41
C GLY A 43 2.43 1.81 10.17
N SER A 44 2.39 1.87 11.49
CA SER A 44 3.40 1.29 12.37
C SER A 44 2.72 0.37 13.36
N CYS A 45 2.98 -0.93 13.25
CA CYS A 45 2.34 -1.94 14.09
C CYS A 45 3.42 -2.76 14.81
N THR A 46 3.11 -3.29 15.99
CA THR A 46 3.93 -4.30 16.64
C THR A 46 3.42 -5.69 16.32
N PHE A 47 4.19 -6.69 16.68
CA PHE A 47 3.78 -8.09 16.61
C PHE A 47 2.50 -8.33 17.40
N SER A 48 1.61 -9.15 16.88
CA SER A 48 0.37 -9.56 17.52
C SER A 48 0.49 -11.00 18.07
N HIS A 49 0.52 -11.97 17.19
CA HIS A 49 0.58 -13.39 17.53
C HIS A 49 1.10 -14.22 16.35
N MET A 50 1.35 -15.49 16.59
CA MET A 50 1.57 -16.52 15.58
C MET A 50 0.43 -17.53 15.61
N ALA A 51 0.07 -18.05 14.44
CA ALA A 51 -0.90 -19.14 14.32
C ALA A 51 -0.78 -19.82 12.96
N MET A 52 -1.15 -21.10 12.90
CA MET A 52 -1.30 -21.86 11.66
C MET A 52 -2.67 -21.57 11.01
N ASP A 53 -3.03 -20.29 10.93
CA ASP A 53 -4.30 -19.80 10.43
C ASP A 53 -4.10 -18.92 9.18
N ASP A 54 -5.05 -19.00 8.27
CA ASP A 54 -5.12 -18.14 7.09
C ASP A 54 -6.59 -17.89 6.68
N PRO A 55 -7.18 -16.75 7.08
CA PRO A 55 -8.56 -16.45 6.74
C PRO A 55 -8.79 -16.08 5.27
N ILE A 56 -7.75 -16.03 4.45
CA ILE A 56 -7.85 -15.83 3.01
C ILE A 56 -7.86 -17.19 2.31
N VAL A 57 -6.81 -17.99 2.47
CA VAL A 57 -6.63 -19.25 1.73
C VAL A 57 -7.42 -20.41 2.35
N TYR A 58 -7.53 -20.45 3.68
CA TYR A 58 -8.21 -21.53 4.42
C TYR A 58 -9.27 -20.98 5.39
N PRO A 59 -10.28 -20.22 4.90
CA PRO A 59 -11.31 -19.64 5.77
C PRO A 59 -12.07 -20.74 6.51
N GLY A 60 -12.20 -20.59 7.83
CA GLY A 60 -12.90 -21.54 8.70
C GLY A 60 -12.12 -22.82 9.02
N GLN A 61 -10.87 -22.94 8.62
CA GLN A 61 -10.04 -24.15 8.79
C GLN A 61 -8.78 -23.83 9.64
N PRO A 62 -8.90 -23.78 10.97
CA PRO A 62 -7.76 -23.49 11.82
C PRO A 62 -6.72 -24.62 11.78
N GLY A 63 -5.44 -24.26 11.84
CA GLY A 63 -4.33 -25.21 11.88
C GLY A 63 -3.97 -25.86 10.55
N VAL A 64 -4.61 -25.49 9.45
CA VAL A 64 -4.35 -26.08 8.11
C VAL A 64 -3.22 -25.37 7.35
N SER A 65 -3.00 -24.09 7.66
CA SER A 65 -1.94 -23.31 7.03
C SER A 65 -0.55 -23.62 7.64
N HIS A 66 0.53 -23.23 6.95
CA HIS A 66 1.80 -23.03 7.63
C HIS A 66 1.68 -21.89 8.65
N ASP A 67 2.61 -21.82 9.59
CA ASP A 67 2.56 -20.79 10.64
C ASP A 67 2.77 -19.39 10.07
N HIS A 68 1.93 -18.46 10.49
CA HIS A 68 2.02 -17.04 10.13
C HIS A 68 2.29 -16.18 11.37
N SER A 69 3.09 -15.13 11.16
CA SER A 69 3.25 -14.04 12.10
C SER A 69 2.30 -12.90 11.73
N PHE A 70 1.39 -12.56 12.64
CA PHE A 70 0.36 -11.52 12.44
C PHE A 70 0.77 -10.19 13.05
N VAL A 71 0.40 -9.09 12.37
CA VAL A 71 0.52 -7.71 12.87
C VAL A 71 -0.76 -6.93 12.54
N GLY A 72 -0.99 -5.84 13.24
CA GLY A 72 -2.21 -5.06 13.09
C GLY A 72 -3.34 -5.66 13.92
N ASN A 73 -4.36 -6.18 13.30
CA ASN A 73 -5.51 -6.74 14.02
C ASN A 73 -5.09 -7.85 14.99
N THR A 74 -5.56 -7.79 16.25
CA THR A 74 -5.18 -8.74 17.30
C THR A 74 -6.11 -9.96 17.41
N THR A 75 -7.18 -9.99 16.65
CA THR A 75 -8.18 -11.07 16.67
C THR A 75 -8.20 -11.89 15.38
N THR A 76 -7.18 -11.70 14.52
CA THR A 76 -7.07 -12.44 13.26
C THR A 76 -6.88 -13.93 13.52
N ASN A 77 -7.73 -14.76 12.89
CA ASN A 77 -7.68 -16.22 12.93
C ASN A 77 -8.42 -16.78 11.71
N ALA A 78 -8.48 -18.11 11.55
CA ALA A 78 -9.13 -18.76 10.42
C ALA A 78 -10.61 -18.35 10.20
N PHE A 79 -11.32 -17.91 11.25
CA PHE A 79 -12.73 -17.51 11.20
C PHE A 79 -12.91 -15.99 10.97
N SER A 80 -11.84 -15.25 10.71
CA SER A 80 -11.91 -13.80 10.58
C SER A 80 -12.74 -13.35 9.39
N THR A 81 -13.62 -12.40 9.66
CA THR A 81 -14.45 -11.68 8.70
C THR A 81 -14.23 -10.18 8.85
N LEU A 82 -14.67 -9.38 7.87
CA LEU A 82 -14.63 -7.92 8.01
C LEU A 82 -15.28 -7.44 9.33
N ARG A 83 -16.39 -8.07 9.72
CA ARG A 83 -17.11 -7.72 10.95
C ARG A 83 -16.28 -8.01 12.20
N THR A 84 -15.69 -9.21 12.31
CA THR A 84 -14.89 -9.60 13.48
C THR A 84 -13.61 -8.80 13.59
N LEU A 85 -12.92 -8.54 12.46
CA LEU A 85 -11.72 -7.71 12.44
C LEU A 85 -12.00 -6.26 12.86
N ARG A 86 -13.12 -5.67 12.42
CA ARG A 86 -13.51 -4.30 12.83
C ARG A 86 -13.92 -4.18 14.29
N ALA A 87 -14.40 -5.27 14.89
CA ALA A 87 -14.71 -5.33 16.31
C ALA A 87 -13.48 -5.58 17.18
N GLY A 88 -12.39 -6.09 16.57
CA GLY A 88 -11.15 -6.39 17.26
C GLY A 88 -10.29 -5.15 17.52
N SER A 89 -9.29 -5.35 18.39
CA SER A 89 -8.24 -4.36 18.67
C SER A 89 -7.12 -4.45 17.63
N THR A 90 -6.18 -3.50 17.68
CA THR A 90 -5.04 -3.44 16.77
C THR A 90 -3.75 -3.08 17.49
N THR A 91 -2.62 -3.61 17.00
CA THR A 91 -1.28 -3.22 17.43
C THR A 91 -0.75 -2.01 16.66
N CYS A 92 -1.51 -1.50 15.70
CA CYS A 92 -1.12 -0.35 14.89
C CYS A 92 -1.36 0.96 15.64
N LYS A 93 -0.41 1.89 15.50
CA LYS A 93 -0.49 3.19 16.16
C LYS A 93 -1.52 4.13 15.55
N ARG A 94 -1.79 3.97 14.24
CA ARG A 94 -2.70 4.86 13.53
C ARG A 94 -4.15 4.53 13.88
N ASN A 95 -4.89 5.54 14.30
CA ASN A 95 -6.30 5.37 14.64
C ASN A 95 -7.12 4.89 13.42
N GLY A 96 -7.95 3.87 13.64
CA GLY A 96 -8.79 3.27 12.60
C GLY A 96 -8.08 2.24 11.72
N GLU A 97 -6.81 1.94 11.96
CA GLU A 97 -6.08 0.86 11.28
C GLU A 97 -6.33 -0.48 11.99
N THR A 98 -7.45 -1.11 11.67
CA THR A 98 -7.84 -2.44 12.17
C THR A 98 -7.68 -3.54 11.11
N ALA A 99 -6.97 -3.25 10.02
CA ALA A 99 -6.64 -4.25 9.00
C ALA A 99 -5.71 -5.33 9.56
N ALA A 100 -5.79 -6.51 8.98
CA ALA A 100 -4.91 -7.61 9.30
C ALA A 100 -3.84 -7.77 8.22
N TYR A 101 -2.61 -8.03 8.65
CA TYR A 101 -1.46 -8.30 7.81
C TYR A 101 -0.69 -9.46 8.38
N TRP A 102 -0.24 -10.38 7.52
CA TRP A 102 0.61 -11.48 7.97
C TRP A 102 1.61 -11.89 6.90
N MET A 103 2.64 -12.56 7.36
CA MET A 103 3.68 -13.21 6.55
C MET A 103 4.00 -14.57 7.15
N PRO A 104 4.56 -15.52 6.39
CA PRO A 104 5.06 -16.75 6.96
C PRO A 104 6.05 -16.48 8.10
N THR A 105 5.93 -17.21 9.18
CA THR A 105 6.80 -17.06 10.34
C THR A 105 8.24 -17.38 9.97
N LEU A 106 9.16 -16.48 10.34
CA LEU A 106 10.58 -16.68 10.15
C LEU A 106 11.10 -17.76 11.13
N LEU A 107 11.92 -18.66 10.62
CA LEU A 107 12.64 -19.66 11.38
C LEU A 107 14.14 -19.36 11.32
N LEU A 108 14.81 -19.41 12.48
CA LEU A 108 16.27 -19.40 12.57
C LEU A 108 16.72 -20.75 13.14
N ASN A 109 17.41 -21.54 12.33
CA ASN A 109 17.79 -22.93 12.69
C ASN A 109 16.58 -23.75 13.18
N GLY A 110 15.43 -23.62 12.53
CA GLY A 110 14.20 -24.30 12.87
C GLY A 110 13.40 -23.71 14.03
N GLN A 111 13.90 -22.68 14.71
CA GLN A 111 13.20 -22.02 15.81
C GLN A 111 12.44 -20.79 15.32
N MET A 112 11.19 -20.65 15.71
CA MET A 112 10.33 -19.51 15.35
C MET A 112 10.86 -18.20 15.92
N VAL A 113 10.90 -17.16 15.09
CA VAL A 113 11.35 -15.81 15.45
C VAL A 113 10.25 -14.81 15.14
N ALA A 114 9.66 -14.24 16.19
CA ALA A 114 8.66 -13.19 16.06
C ALA A 114 9.26 -11.89 15.46
N PRO A 115 8.57 -11.21 14.56
CA PRO A 115 8.97 -9.88 14.14
C PRO A 115 8.81 -8.90 15.32
N ARG A 116 9.79 -8.04 15.52
CA ARG A 116 9.74 -7.00 16.55
C ARG A 116 8.69 -5.93 16.23
N SER A 117 8.56 -5.61 14.96
CA SER A 117 7.63 -4.59 14.46
C SER A 117 7.38 -4.75 12.97
N ALA A 118 6.29 -4.16 12.51
CA ALA A 118 5.99 -3.98 11.11
C ALA A 118 5.90 -2.50 10.74
N THR A 119 6.37 -2.17 9.55
CA THR A 119 6.10 -0.88 8.90
C THR A 119 5.32 -1.14 7.63
N ILE A 120 4.18 -0.51 7.51
CA ILE A 120 3.28 -0.67 6.37
C ILE A 120 3.24 0.66 5.62
N TYR A 121 3.88 0.72 4.47
CA TYR A 121 3.78 1.88 3.59
C TYR A 121 2.61 1.73 2.65
N TYR A 122 1.75 2.72 2.61
CA TYR A 122 0.77 2.93 1.55
C TYR A 122 1.32 4.01 0.63
N ARG A 123 1.62 3.65 -0.62
CA ARG A 123 2.33 4.51 -1.58
C ARG A 123 1.50 4.75 -2.82
N ARG A 124 1.73 5.90 -3.46
CA ARG A 124 1.26 6.13 -4.80
C ARG A 124 2.31 5.66 -5.81
N LYS A 125 1.95 4.71 -6.66
CA LYS A 125 2.82 4.13 -7.70
C LYS A 125 2.29 4.37 -9.12
N THR A 126 1.08 4.95 -9.24
CA THR A 126 0.41 5.21 -10.51
C THR A 126 0.22 6.70 -10.73
N LEU A 127 0.23 7.11 -12.00
CA LEU A 127 -0.06 8.50 -12.39
C LEU A 127 -1.56 8.82 -12.22
N ALA A 128 -2.42 7.83 -12.45
CA ALA A 128 -3.86 7.95 -12.20
C ALA A 128 -4.16 8.18 -10.70
N PRO A 129 -5.21 8.92 -10.36
CA PRO A 129 -5.69 9.04 -8.99
C PRO A 129 -6.05 7.68 -8.41
N LEU A 130 -5.77 7.51 -7.11
CA LEU A 130 -6.02 6.25 -6.41
C LEU A 130 -7.45 6.21 -5.85
N LYS A 131 -8.08 5.04 -5.92
CA LYS A 131 -9.21 4.68 -5.06
C LYS A 131 -8.69 4.01 -3.79
N ALA A 132 -9.36 4.21 -2.68
CA ALA A 132 -9.10 3.44 -1.47
C ALA A 132 -9.56 1.98 -1.68
N PHE A 133 -8.86 1.02 -1.07
CA PHE A 133 -9.35 -0.36 -1.07
C PHE A 133 -10.76 -0.44 -0.51
N PRO A 134 -11.67 -1.17 -1.13
CA PRO A 134 -12.99 -1.44 -0.56
C PRO A 134 -12.89 -2.16 0.78
N ALA A 135 -13.90 -2.01 1.61
CA ALA A 135 -14.00 -2.76 2.87
C ALA A 135 -14.10 -4.28 2.59
N GLY A 136 -13.33 -5.06 3.32
CA GLY A 136 -13.29 -6.51 3.14
C GLY A 136 -12.41 -7.00 1.99
N PHE A 137 -11.69 -6.10 1.33
CA PHE A 137 -10.75 -6.45 0.27
C PHE A 137 -9.63 -7.34 0.81
N LYS A 138 -9.29 -8.37 0.05
CA LYS A 138 -8.23 -9.32 0.37
C LYS A 138 -7.25 -9.41 -0.79
N MET A 139 -5.98 -9.62 -0.53
CA MET A 139 -4.98 -9.93 -1.56
C MET A 139 -3.75 -10.58 -0.96
N ILE A 140 -3.07 -11.37 -1.77
CA ILE A 140 -1.78 -11.97 -1.47
C ILE A 140 -0.74 -11.40 -2.42
N ALA A 141 0.48 -11.20 -1.94
CA ALA A 141 1.64 -10.81 -2.73
C ALA A 141 2.81 -11.75 -2.46
N GLY A 142 3.57 -12.09 -3.49
CA GLY A 142 4.63 -13.09 -3.43
C GLY A 142 4.11 -14.50 -3.70
N ASP A 143 5.05 -15.45 -3.75
CA ASP A 143 4.78 -16.85 -4.05
C ASP A 143 5.26 -17.75 -2.90
N ARG A 144 4.31 -18.37 -2.21
CA ARG A 144 4.58 -19.32 -1.10
C ARG A 144 5.31 -20.60 -1.55
N HIS A 145 5.30 -20.92 -2.83
CA HIS A 145 5.93 -22.09 -3.39
C HIS A 145 7.29 -21.81 -4.04
N ALA A 146 7.75 -20.55 -4.04
CA ALA A 146 9.00 -20.17 -4.67
C ALA A 146 10.20 -20.86 -4.01
N THR A 147 10.95 -21.61 -4.80
CA THR A 147 12.22 -22.26 -4.43
C THR A 147 13.44 -21.51 -4.96
N THR A 148 13.23 -20.52 -5.81
CA THR A 148 14.23 -19.64 -6.42
C THR A 148 13.88 -18.18 -6.14
N PRO A 149 14.82 -17.23 -6.32
CA PRO A 149 14.57 -15.81 -6.08
C PRO A 149 13.36 -15.28 -6.84
N GLN A 150 12.46 -14.63 -6.14
CA GLN A 150 11.41 -13.81 -6.73
C GLN A 150 12.00 -12.46 -7.17
N GLY A 151 11.31 -11.73 -8.05
CA GLY A 151 11.73 -10.39 -8.43
C GLY A 151 11.81 -9.46 -7.21
N MET A 152 12.90 -8.71 -7.07
CA MET A 152 13.10 -7.80 -5.92
C MET A 152 12.06 -6.65 -5.84
N GLN A 153 11.30 -6.42 -6.90
CA GLN A 153 10.14 -5.54 -6.85
C GLN A 153 8.97 -6.14 -6.07
N ILE A 154 8.97 -7.47 -5.83
CA ILE A 154 7.94 -8.20 -5.07
C ILE A 154 8.46 -8.51 -3.67
N THR A 155 9.54 -9.29 -3.55
CA THR A 155 10.11 -9.67 -2.24
C THR A 155 11.61 -9.42 -2.20
N TYR A 156 12.11 -8.95 -1.05
CA TYR A 156 13.53 -8.82 -0.81
C TYR A 156 13.83 -8.69 0.68
N TRP A 157 15.10 -8.91 1.02
CA TRP A 157 15.64 -8.74 2.36
C TRP A 157 16.58 -7.53 2.41
N ASN A 158 16.67 -6.86 3.56
CA ASN A 158 17.72 -5.88 3.83
C ASN A 158 18.01 -5.77 5.32
N CYS A 159 19.01 -4.95 5.65
CA CYS A 159 19.43 -4.69 7.03
C CYS A 159 18.96 -3.32 7.56
N GLY A 160 18.10 -2.63 6.82
CA GLY A 160 17.59 -1.30 7.15
C GLY A 160 18.22 -0.19 6.34
N ALA A 161 17.59 1.00 6.37
CA ALA A 161 17.95 2.12 5.50
C ALA A 161 19.35 2.70 5.76
N ALA A 162 19.88 2.55 6.98
CA ALA A 162 21.21 3.03 7.34
C ALA A 162 22.31 1.99 7.09
N SER A 163 21.95 0.79 6.62
CA SER A 163 22.93 -0.27 6.37
C SER A 163 23.66 -0.06 5.05
N THR A 164 24.95 -0.39 5.04
CA THR A 164 25.75 -0.48 3.82
C THR A 164 25.60 -1.82 3.11
N VAL A 165 24.98 -2.82 3.78
CA VAL A 165 24.67 -4.12 3.15
C VAL A 165 23.55 -3.93 2.12
N PRO A 166 23.78 -4.27 0.85
CA PRO A 166 22.77 -4.11 -0.19
C PRO A 166 21.53 -4.94 0.08
N ALA A 167 20.37 -4.47 -0.40
CA ALA A 167 19.18 -5.30 -0.46
C ALA A 167 19.41 -6.50 -1.38
N SER A 168 18.84 -7.66 -1.02
CA SER A 168 19.07 -8.92 -1.70
C SER A 168 17.81 -9.78 -1.76
N SER A 169 17.68 -10.61 -2.78
CA SER A 169 16.67 -11.67 -2.83
C SER A 169 16.97 -12.81 -1.86
N ALA A 170 18.24 -13.04 -1.52
CA ALA A 170 18.67 -13.98 -0.49
C ALA A 170 18.85 -13.27 0.85
N VAL A 171 18.74 -14.02 1.95
CA VAL A 171 18.90 -13.48 3.31
C VAL A 171 20.34 -12.98 3.52
N PRO A 172 20.56 -11.67 3.78
CA PRO A 172 21.87 -11.13 4.07
C PRO A 172 22.27 -11.39 5.53
N THR A 173 23.56 -11.25 5.82
CA THR A 173 24.04 -11.09 7.19
C THR A 173 24.11 -9.60 7.52
N CYS A 174 23.36 -9.17 8.50
CA CYS A 174 23.29 -7.77 8.92
C CYS A 174 24.33 -7.46 10.00
N PRO A 175 24.94 -6.27 9.99
CA PRO A 175 25.75 -5.80 11.12
C PRO A 175 24.88 -5.76 12.38
N ASN A 176 25.46 -6.17 13.53
CA ASN A 176 24.76 -6.15 14.81
C ASN A 176 25.01 -4.81 15.53
N ASP A 177 24.75 -3.71 14.85
CA ASP A 177 24.98 -2.38 15.39
C ASP A 177 23.82 -1.40 15.10
N ARG A 178 23.68 -0.36 15.93
CA ARG A 178 22.84 0.84 15.72
C ARG A 178 21.44 0.58 15.13
N GLY A 179 20.85 -0.57 15.48
CA GLY A 179 19.50 -0.93 15.02
C GLY A 179 19.44 -1.47 13.60
N GLN A 180 20.57 -1.80 12.99
CA GLN A 180 20.62 -2.62 11.78
C GLN A 180 20.24 -4.06 12.14
N SER A 181 19.19 -4.55 11.53
CA SER A 181 18.67 -5.89 11.79
C SER A 181 17.92 -6.37 10.55
N LEU A 182 17.76 -7.68 10.43
CA LEU A 182 17.12 -8.31 9.30
C LEU A 182 15.69 -7.77 9.10
N ARG A 183 15.35 -7.48 7.85
CA ARG A 183 14.01 -7.09 7.43
C ARG A 183 13.60 -7.85 6.19
N LEU A 184 12.38 -8.38 6.23
CA LEU A 184 11.69 -8.93 5.07
C LEU A 184 10.75 -7.87 4.52
N HIS A 185 10.82 -7.64 3.22
CA HIS A 185 9.96 -6.73 2.48
C HIS A 185 9.09 -7.53 1.51
N VAL A 186 7.79 -7.29 1.51
CA VAL A 186 6.86 -7.76 0.50
C VAL A 186 6.06 -6.58 -0.02
N ASN A 187 6.08 -6.40 -1.34
CA ASN A 187 5.38 -5.32 -2.02
C ASN A 187 4.16 -5.89 -2.75
N PHE A 188 3.00 -5.32 -2.47
CA PHE A 188 1.74 -5.71 -3.07
C PHE A 188 1.49 -4.98 -4.40
N PRO A 189 0.74 -5.59 -5.32
CA PRO A 189 0.27 -4.95 -6.53
C PRO A 189 -0.63 -3.75 -6.22
N SER A 190 -0.79 -2.84 -7.18
CA SER A 190 -1.49 -1.56 -6.99
C SER A 190 -2.50 -1.23 -8.09
N CYS A 191 -2.85 -2.21 -8.90
CA CYS A 191 -3.86 -2.11 -9.95
C CYS A 191 -4.91 -3.19 -9.73
N TRP A 192 -6.15 -2.79 -9.51
CA TRP A 192 -7.30 -3.65 -9.23
C TRP A 192 -8.21 -3.74 -10.46
N ASP A 193 -8.85 -4.91 -10.66
CA ASP A 193 -9.84 -5.11 -11.73
C ASP A 193 -11.11 -4.25 -11.59
N GLY A 194 -11.31 -3.65 -10.41
CA GLY A 194 -12.44 -2.76 -10.12
C GLY A 194 -13.73 -3.48 -9.72
N GLN A 195 -13.72 -4.80 -9.61
CA GLN A 195 -14.92 -5.62 -9.43
C GLN A 195 -14.85 -6.56 -8.22
N ARG A 196 -13.81 -7.39 -8.12
CA ARG A 196 -13.72 -8.49 -7.17
C ARG A 196 -12.94 -8.08 -5.91
N LEU A 197 -13.50 -8.36 -4.75
CA LEU A 197 -12.81 -8.11 -3.47
C LEU A 197 -11.78 -9.20 -3.15
N ASP A 198 -11.91 -10.35 -3.82
CA ASP A 198 -11.10 -11.54 -3.70
C ASP A 198 -11.31 -12.41 -4.94
N THR A 199 -10.43 -13.35 -5.20
CA THR A 199 -10.53 -14.36 -6.28
C THR A 199 -10.17 -15.73 -5.74
N ALA A 200 -10.45 -16.80 -6.46
CA ALA A 200 -10.15 -18.16 -6.02
C ALA A 200 -8.64 -18.40 -5.79
N ASP A 201 -7.78 -17.69 -6.49
CA ASP A 201 -6.33 -17.71 -6.34
C ASP A 201 -5.81 -16.58 -5.42
N HIS A 202 -6.68 -15.70 -4.95
CA HIS A 202 -6.40 -14.54 -4.09
C HIS A 202 -5.42 -13.52 -4.68
N VAL A 203 -5.11 -13.60 -5.98
CA VAL A 203 -4.08 -12.82 -6.68
C VAL A 203 -4.61 -12.17 -7.95
N SER A 204 -5.37 -12.91 -8.80
CA SER A 204 -5.69 -12.53 -10.19
C SER A 204 -6.63 -11.34 -10.35
N HIS A 205 -7.19 -10.78 -9.27
CA HIS A 205 -7.92 -9.51 -9.29
C HIS A 205 -6.99 -8.29 -9.16
N MET A 206 -5.68 -8.51 -9.02
CA MET A 206 -4.67 -7.48 -8.81
C MET A 206 -3.51 -7.62 -9.81
N ALA A 207 -2.94 -6.48 -10.22
CA ALA A 207 -1.74 -6.43 -11.06
C ALA A 207 -0.75 -5.35 -10.57
N TYR A 208 0.52 -5.53 -10.89
CA TYR A 208 1.54 -4.50 -10.65
C TYR A 208 1.46 -3.41 -11.71
N ALA A 209 1.60 -2.16 -11.29
CA ALA A 209 1.69 -1.03 -12.22
C ALA A 209 2.98 -1.10 -13.02
N VAL A 210 2.89 -0.82 -14.33
CA VAL A 210 4.03 -0.75 -15.24
C VAL A 210 4.26 0.70 -15.65
N ARG A 211 5.41 1.27 -15.35
CA ARG A 211 5.78 2.66 -15.64
C ARG A 211 4.73 3.69 -15.17
N GLY A 212 4.09 3.40 -14.03
CA GLY A 212 3.08 4.27 -13.43
C GLY A 212 1.69 4.17 -14.05
N ALA A 213 1.44 3.20 -14.90
CA ALA A 213 0.14 2.90 -15.47
C ALA A 213 -0.37 1.52 -15.03
N CYS A 214 -1.67 1.40 -14.88
CA CYS A 214 -2.33 0.12 -14.69
C CYS A 214 -2.64 -0.53 -16.03
N PRO A 215 -2.55 -1.88 -16.15
CA PRO A 215 -2.95 -2.60 -17.35
C PRO A 215 -4.47 -2.49 -17.57
N ALA A 216 -4.90 -2.73 -18.82
CA ALA A 216 -6.28 -2.49 -19.24
C ALA A 216 -7.31 -3.39 -18.53
N ASP A 217 -6.92 -4.58 -18.15
CA ASP A 217 -7.74 -5.56 -17.42
C ASP A 217 -7.79 -5.29 -15.89
N HIS A 218 -6.91 -4.43 -15.37
CA HIS A 218 -6.88 -3.97 -13.97
C HIS A 218 -6.83 -2.45 -13.88
N PRO A 219 -7.86 -1.73 -14.40
CA PRO A 219 -7.79 -0.29 -14.66
C PRO A 219 -7.82 0.58 -13.41
N VAL A 220 -8.17 0.03 -12.25
CA VAL A 220 -8.38 0.82 -11.03
C VAL A 220 -7.11 0.92 -10.22
N ALA A 221 -6.50 2.10 -10.19
CA ALA A 221 -5.34 2.36 -9.35
C ALA A 221 -5.74 2.42 -7.86
N VAL A 222 -5.03 1.66 -7.02
CA VAL A 222 -5.18 1.61 -5.56
C VAL A 222 -3.80 1.82 -4.90
N PRO A 223 -3.73 2.07 -3.57
CA PRO A 223 -2.44 2.21 -2.90
C PRO A 223 -1.55 0.96 -3.08
N ALA A 224 -0.27 1.17 -3.39
CA ALA A 224 0.72 0.11 -3.31
C ALA A 224 1.13 -0.07 -1.86
N ILE A 225 0.90 -1.26 -1.30
CA ILE A 225 1.35 -1.60 0.05
C ILE A 225 2.79 -2.14 -0.04
N SER A 226 3.68 -1.67 0.85
CA SER A 226 4.94 -2.34 1.17
C SER A 226 4.88 -2.74 2.63
N LEU A 227 4.76 -4.03 2.90
CA LEU A 227 4.80 -4.59 4.25
C LEU A 227 6.23 -4.98 4.59
N ILE A 228 6.74 -4.51 5.71
CA ILE A 228 8.11 -4.70 6.15
C ILE A 228 8.11 -5.25 7.57
N PHE A 229 8.49 -6.51 7.72
CA PHE A 229 8.72 -7.10 9.04
C PHE A 229 10.19 -6.88 9.45
N ARG A 230 10.39 -6.39 10.65
CA ARG A 230 11.70 -6.23 11.27
C ARG A 230 11.91 -7.27 12.35
N TYR A 231 13.00 -8.02 12.25
CA TYR A 231 13.40 -9.04 13.22
C TYR A 231 14.58 -8.56 14.07
N ALA A 232 14.67 -9.04 15.31
CA ALA A 232 15.77 -8.70 16.22
C ALA A 232 16.96 -9.68 16.07
N ILE A 233 17.28 -10.03 14.82
CA ILE A 233 18.39 -10.91 14.47
C ILE A 233 19.23 -10.31 13.34
N THR A 234 20.43 -10.84 13.18
CA THR A 234 21.36 -10.43 12.12
C THR A 234 21.10 -11.12 10.78
N GLY A 235 20.27 -12.19 10.73
CA GLY A 235 20.06 -12.96 9.51
C GLY A 235 21.19 -13.95 9.24
N GLY A 236 21.52 -14.16 7.96
CA GLY A 236 22.55 -15.10 7.53
C GLY A 236 22.03 -16.52 7.31
N SER A 237 22.93 -17.51 7.34
CA SER A 237 22.59 -18.92 7.17
C SER A 237 21.67 -19.41 8.29
N GLY A 238 20.81 -20.39 7.98
CA GLY A 238 19.84 -20.93 8.92
C GLY A 238 18.50 -20.20 8.97
N VAL A 239 18.34 -19.06 8.27
CA VAL A 239 17.05 -18.38 8.14
C VAL A 239 16.23 -19.03 7.03
N THR A 240 15.03 -19.47 7.38
CA THR A 240 13.99 -19.99 6.47
C THR A 240 12.64 -19.38 6.83
N LEU A 241 11.62 -19.71 6.09
CA LEU A 241 10.23 -19.32 6.38
C LEU A 241 9.37 -20.57 6.61
N SER A 242 8.34 -20.47 7.42
CA SER A 242 7.41 -21.57 7.67
C SER A 242 6.71 -22.11 6.42
N SER A 243 6.64 -21.31 5.37
CA SER A 243 6.14 -21.71 4.04
C SER A 243 7.17 -22.51 3.21
N GLY A 244 8.45 -22.54 3.61
CA GLY A 244 9.53 -23.20 2.88
C GLY A 244 10.89 -22.53 3.08
N GLY A 245 11.71 -22.43 2.00
CA GLY A 245 13.01 -21.77 2.02
C GLY A 245 12.90 -20.24 2.08
N GLN A 246 14.04 -19.56 2.07
CA GLN A 246 14.13 -18.09 2.14
C GLN A 246 13.41 -17.35 0.99
N TYR A 247 13.11 -18.04 -0.11
CA TYR A 247 12.47 -17.48 -1.29
C TYR A 247 10.94 -17.61 -1.30
N SER A 248 10.35 -18.42 -0.41
CA SER A 248 8.90 -18.60 -0.31
C SER A 248 8.18 -17.42 0.39
N ALA A 249 8.84 -16.26 0.45
CA ALA A 249 8.31 -15.05 1.04
C ALA A 249 7.04 -14.59 0.31
N HIS A 250 5.97 -14.39 1.08
CA HIS A 250 4.71 -13.81 0.64
C HIS A 250 4.12 -13.00 1.79
N ALA A 251 3.09 -12.26 1.50
CA ALA A 251 2.34 -11.51 2.51
C ALA A 251 0.88 -11.41 2.13
N ASP A 252 0.07 -11.28 3.14
CA ASP A 252 -1.37 -11.27 3.08
C ASP A 252 -1.92 -9.97 3.67
N PHE A 253 -2.99 -9.49 3.07
CA PHE A 253 -3.67 -8.28 3.48
C PHE A 253 -5.18 -8.48 3.46
N PHE A 254 -5.83 -8.24 4.62
CA PHE A 254 -7.27 -8.19 4.73
C PHE A 254 -7.70 -6.80 5.19
N ASN A 255 -8.34 -6.04 4.30
CA ASN A 255 -8.74 -4.67 4.58
C ASN A 255 -9.93 -4.60 5.54
N ALA A 256 -9.65 -4.26 6.77
CA ALA A 256 -10.65 -3.98 7.78
C ALA A 256 -10.55 -2.55 8.36
N TRP A 257 -9.82 -1.66 7.71
CA TRP A 257 -9.74 -0.26 8.11
C TRP A 257 -11.12 0.34 8.41
N ARG A 258 -11.19 1.29 9.30
CA ARG A 258 -12.30 2.23 9.32
C ARG A 258 -12.32 2.97 7.99
N GLN A 259 -13.30 2.64 7.14
CA GLN A 259 -13.29 3.00 5.73
C GLN A 259 -13.12 4.50 5.49
N GLY A 260 -13.82 5.35 6.28
CA GLY A 260 -13.70 6.80 6.18
C GLY A 260 -12.28 7.31 6.44
N THR A 261 -11.55 6.68 7.39
CA THR A 261 -10.15 7.01 7.66
C THR A 261 -9.26 6.66 6.48
N LEU A 262 -9.40 5.45 5.91
CA LEU A 262 -8.61 5.05 4.74
C LEU A 262 -8.88 5.96 3.53
N VAL A 263 -10.14 6.24 3.23
CA VAL A 263 -10.55 7.14 2.13
C VAL A 263 -9.93 8.53 2.33
N SER A 264 -10.01 9.08 3.54
CA SER A 264 -9.41 10.38 3.88
C SER A 264 -7.89 10.38 3.67
N LEU A 265 -7.17 9.33 4.11
CA LEU A 265 -5.72 9.20 3.94
C LEU A 265 -5.33 9.09 2.46
N VAL A 266 -6.05 8.31 1.68
CA VAL A 266 -5.82 8.20 0.24
C VAL A 266 -6.01 9.57 -0.43
N GLY A 267 -7.07 10.31 -0.08
CA GLY A 267 -7.36 11.62 -0.64
C GLY A 267 -6.29 12.66 -0.26
N ARG A 268 -6.11 12.91 1.05
CA ARG A 268 -5.28 14.00 1.55
C ARG A 268 -3.77 13.76 1.47
N CYS A 269 -3.34 12.49 1.41
CA CYS A 269 -1.94 12.14 1.31
C CYS A 269 -1.56 11.72 -0.11
N LEU A 270 -2.12 10.62 -0.60
CA LEU A 270 -1.67 10.01 -1.85
C LEU A 270 -2.13 10.80 -3.08
N ASN A 271 -3.42 11.16 -3.15
CA ASN A 271 -3.94 11.94 -4.27
C ASN A 271 -3.50 13.39 -4.23
N ALA A 272 -3.27 13.95 -3.06
CA ALA A 272 -2.69 15.27 -2.88
C ALA A 272 -1.15 15.31 -3.01
N LEU A 273 -0.51 14.18 -3.38
CA LEU A 273 0.94 14.04 -3.58
C LEU A 273 1.77 14.46 -2.34
N ARG A 274 1.33 14.07 -1.15
CA ARG A 274 1.98 14.44 0.11
C ARG A 274 2.62 13.24 0.79
N HIS A 275 3.71 13.51 1.53
CA HIS A 275 4.24 12.59 2.51
C HIS A 275 3.57 12.86 3.86
N CYS A 276 2.69 11.96 4.32
CA CYS A 276 1.96 12.13 5.57
C CYS A 276 2.61 11.42 6.78
N GLY A 277 3.78 10.81 6.62
CA GLY A 277 4.49 10.21 7.74
C GLY A 277 3.73 9.09 8.46
N ARG A 278 4.09 8.85 9.74
CA ARG A 278 3.56 7.73 10.52
C ARG A 278 2.27 8.03 11.27
N ASP A 279 2.08 9.23 11.75
CA ASP A 279 1.03 9.53 12.76
C ASP A 279 0.25 10.82 12.45
N SER A 280 0.24 11.29 11.22
CA SER A 280 -0.47 12.50 10.78
C SER A 280 -1.88 12.23 10.28
#